data_a003b3d29c2b8fd33dddc4935511a4bc
#
_entry.id   a003b3d29c2b8fd33dddc4935511a4bc
#
_cell.length_a   1.000
_cell.length_b   1.000
_cell.length_c   1.000
_cell.angle_alpha   90.00
_cell.angle_beta   90.00
_cell.angle_gamma   90.00
#
_symmetry.space_group_name_H-M   'P 1'
#
loop_
_entity.id
_entity.type
_entity.pdbx_description
1 polymer ?
#
loop_
_entity_poly.entity_id
_entity_poly.type
_entity_poly.pdbx_seq_one_letter_code
_entity_poly.pdbx_strand_id
1 'polypeptide(L)'
;MYPAELLGRNEEITMELRPHWRALFFPIVFTIIFLGAGGWAYALFDNVAARWTILIGVFIASAIWIVKPVAIWLSTEYVFTTERVITRSGIIAKKGIDIPVSKVVNVSFKISILGRMLNYGDIKIESAGEGDDSDVYIHSIPNPQAVQREVYKLHDEDDARRRRRAYDGMKDRDN
;
A
#
# COMPACT_ATOMS: atom_id res chain seq x y z
N MET A 1 -7.43 -3.66 10.05
CA MET A 1 -8.32 -2.60 10.58
C MET A 1 -7.47 -1.66 11.41
N TYR A 2 -7.43 -0.40 11.04
CA TYR A 2 -6.60 0.60 11.71
C TYR A 2 -7.16 0.89 13.13
N PRO A 3 -6.32 0.93 14.18
CA PRO A 3 -6.81 1.17 15.54
C PRO A 3 -7.42 2.55 15.66
N ALA A 4 -8.69 2.60 16.08
CA ALA A 4 -9.41 3.88 16.28
C ALA A 4 -8.76 4.80 17.33
N GLU A 5 -7.97 4.24 18.24
CA GLU A 5 -7.22 4.95 19.27
C GLU A 5 -6.14 5.90 18.74
N LEU A 6 -5.70 5.69 17.50
CA LEU A 6 -4.67 6.51 16.82
C LEU A 6 -5.27 7.65 15.99
N LEU A 7 -6.59 7.76 15.95
CA LEU A 7 -7.30 8.82 15.24
C LEU A 7 -7.40 10.08 16.08
N GLY A 8 -7.42 11.25 15.44
CA GLY A 8 -7.70 12.53 16.07
C GLY A 8 -9.14 12.61 16.60
N ARG A 9 -9.44 13.58 17.49
CA ARG A 9 -10.76 13.73 18.17
C ARG A 9 -11.98 13.78 17.22
N ASN A 10 -11.81 14.27 16.01
CA ASN A 10 -12.87 14.40 14.99
C ASN A 10 -12.45 13.79 13.65
N GLU A 11 -11.49 12.86 13.70
CA GLU A 11 -10.96 12.19 12.53
C GLU A 11 -11.75 10.90 12.28
N GLU A 12 -12.33 10.76 11.11
CA GLU A 12 -13.09 9.59 10.68
C GLU A 12 -12.39 8.88 9.54
N ILE A 13 -12.42 7.55 9.56
CA ILE A 13 -11.90 6.74 8.45
C ILE A 13 -12.93 6.76 7.33
N THR A 14 -12.53 7.27 6.18
CA THR A 14 -13.37 7.30 4.98
C THR A 14 -13.17 6.04 4.14
N MET A 15 -11.92 5.55 4.06
CA MET A 15 -11.59 4.39 3.24
C MET A 15 -10.38 3.65 3.80
N GLU A 16 -10.48 2.32 3.90
CA GLU A 16 -9.35 1.43 4.18
C GLU A 16 -9.10 0.55 2.96
N LEU A 17 -7.85 0.51 2.52
CA LEU A 17 -7.45 -0.28 1.36
C LEU A 17 -6.23 -1.14 1.69
N ARG A 18 -6.16 -2.28 1.03
CA ARG A 18 -5.00 -3.17 1.03
C ARG A 18 -4.45 -3.33 -0.38
N PRO A 19 -3.16 -3.61 -0.52
CA PRO A 19 -2.60 -3.90 -1.83
C PRO A 19 -3.35 -5.04 -2.51
N HIS A 20 -3.57 -4.92 -3.81
CA HIS A 20 -4.24 -5.93 -4.60
C HIS A 20 -3.43 -7.24 -4.61
N TRP A 21 -4.11 -8.40 -4.60
CA TRP A 21 -3.49 -9.73 -4.61
C TRP A 21 -2.47 -9.94 -5.74
N ARG A 22 -2.54 -9.16 -6.82
CA ARG A 22 -1.57 -9.16 -7.91
C ARG A 22 -0.13 -8.94 -7.44
N ALA A 23 0.08 -8.25 -6.33
CA ALA A 23 1.41 -8.09 -5.74
C ALA A 23 2.08 -9.43 -5.44
N LEU A 24 1.27 -10.48 -5.21
CA LEU A 24 1.74 -11.84 -4.96
C LEU A 24 1.89 -12.69 -6.24
N PHE A 25 1.43 -12.21 -7.40
CA PHE A 25 1.44 -12.98 -8.64
C PHE A 25 2.85 -13.45 -9.02
N PHE A 26 3.80 -12.53 -9.11
CA PHE A 26 5.18 -12.87 -9.45
C PHE A 26 5.85 -13.76 -8.40
N PRO A 27 5.80 -13.47 -7.09
CA PRO A 27 6.29 -14.40 -6.07
C PRO A 27 5.73 -15.81 -6.19
N ILE A 28 4.44 -15.95 -6.45
CA ILE A 28 3.80 -17.28 -6.62
C ILE A 28 4.31 -17.97 -7.89
N VAL A 29 4.33 -17.28 -9.03
CA VAL A 29 4.80 -17.85 -10.30
C VAL A 29 6.25 -18.32 -10.17
N PHE A 30 7.14 -17.48 -9.64
CA PHE A 30 8.54 -17.88 -9.45
C PHE A 30 8.68 -19.05 -8.46
N THR A 31 7.88 -19.10 -7.40
CA THR A 31 7.88 -20.24 -6.47
C THR A 31 7.50 -21.53 -7.20
N ILE A 32 6.47 -21.51 -8.06
CA ILE A 32 6.07 -22.66 -8.86
C ILE A 32 7.20 -23.10 -9.81
N ILE A 33 7.87 -22.16 -10.47
CA ILE A 33 9.01 -22.43 -11.35
C ILE A 33 10.16 -23.06 -10.56
N PHE A 34 10.50 -22.54 -9.38
CA PHE A 34 11.55 -23.09 -8.51
C PHE A 34 11.23 -24.51 -8.05
N LEU A 35 10.00 -24.76 -7.63
CA LEU A 35 9.54 -26.10 -7.26
C LEU A 35 9.58 -27.08 -8.43
N GLY A 36 9.16 -26.64 -9.62
CA GLY A 36 9.23 -27.45 -10.84
C GLY A 36 10.68 -27.77 -11.25
N ALA A 37 11.56 -26.78 -11.24
CA ALA A 37 12.98 -26.97 -11.54
C ALA A 37 13.66 -27.88 -10.51
N GLY A 38 13.32 -27.73 -9.23
CA GLY A 38 13.81 -28.58 -8.15
C GLY A 38 13.33 -30.01 -8.28
N GLY A 39 12.07 -30.23 -8.64
CA GLY A 39 11.53 -31.56 -8.91
C GLY A 39 12.18 -32.24 -10.13
N TRP A 40 12.43 -31.45 -11.18
CA TRP A 40 13.17 -31.95 -12.34
C TRP A 40 14.62 -32.29 -11.98
N ALA A 41 15.33 -31.42 -11.26
CA ALA A 41 16.68 -31.69 -10.80
C ALA A 41 16.72 -32.94 -9.89
N TYR A 42 15.76 -33.12 -8.98
CA TYR A 42 15.64 -34.29 -8.14
C TYR A 42 15.60 -35.60 -8.96
N ALA A 43 14.92 -35.59 -10.12
CA ALA A 43 14.81 -36.76 -10.98
C ALA A 43 16.11 -37.12 -11.73
N LEU A 44 17.04 -36.16 -11.87
CA LEU A 44 18.32 -36.38 -12.58
C LEU A 44 19.40 -37.08 -11.71
N PHE A 45 19.25 -37.09 -10.38
CA PHE A 45 20.25 -37.64 -9.48
C PHE A 45 19.76 -38.95 -8.86
N ASP A 46 20.64 -39.98 -8.87
CA ASP A 46 20.35 -41.26 -8.23
C ASP A 46 20.81 -41.30 -6.78
N ASN A 47 21.73 -40.43 -6.40
CA ASN A 47 22.26 -40.39 -5.04
C ASN A 47 21.24 -39.82 -4.07
N VAL A 48 20.89 -40.57 -3.03
CA VAL A 48 19.89 -40.19 -2.00
C VAL A 48 20.29 -38.90 -1.28
N ALA A 49 21.57 -38.71 -0.95
CA ALA A 49 22.04 -37.51 -0.27
C ALA A 49 21.88 -36.27 -1.17
N ALA A 50 22.23 -36.38 -2.46
CA ALA A 50 22.03 -35.29 -3.41
C ALA A 50 20.54 -34.92 -3.57
N ARG A 51 19.65 -35.91 -3.61
CA ARG A 51 18.20 -35.68 -3.67
C ARG A 51 17.67 -34.90 -2.49
N TRP A 52 18.06 -35.27 -1.28
CA TRP A 52 17.66 -34.52 -0.07
C TRP A 52 18.24 -33.12 -0.02
N THR A 53 19.49 -32.94 -0.44
CA THR A 53 20.11 -31.61 -0.51
C THR A 53 19.35 -30.69 -1.48
N ILE A 54 18.95 -31.19 -2.65
CA ILE A 54 18.16 -30.44 -3.62
C ILE A 54 16.80 -30.05 -3.03
N LEU A 55 16.06 -31.01 -2.45
CA LEU A 55 14.77 -30.74 -1.87
C LEU A 55 14.81 -29.69 -0.75
N ILE A 56 15.75 -29.83 0.17
CA ILE A 56 15.93 -28.88 1.26
C ILE A 56 16.31 -27.48 0.72
N GLY A 57 17.25 -27.42 -0.22
CA GLY A 57 17.67 -26.17 -0.83
C GLY A 57 16.54 -25.45 -1.56
N VAL A 58 15.78 -26.17 -2.37
CA VAL A 58 14.60 -25.65 -3.10
C VAL A 58 13.51 -25.19 -2.14
N PHE A 59 13.24 -25.98 -1.09
CA PHE A 59 12.24 -25.62 -0.08
C PHE A 59 12.64 -24.33 0.66
N ILE A 60 13.88 -24.22 1.12
CA ILE A 60 14.37 -23.03 1.83
C ILE A 60 14.32 -21.81 0.89
N ALA A 61 14.83 -21.95 -0.34
CA ALA A 61 14.82 -20.86 -1.32
C ALA A 61 13.39 -20.39 -1.64
N SER A 62 12.46 -21.31 -1.86
CA SER A 62 11.05 -21.02 -2.11
C SER A 62 10.38 -20.36 -0.90
N ALA A 63 10.68 -20.83 0.30
CA ALA A 63 10.13 -20.26 1.54
C ALA A 63 10.60 -18.82 1.72
N ILE A 64 11.88 -18.53 1.56
CA ILE A 64 12.42 -17.15 1.67
C ILE A 64 11.80 -16.25 0.61
N TRP A 65 11.63 -16.76 -0.61
CA TRP A 65 11.10 -15.99 -1.74
C TRP A 65 9.62 -15.62 -1.58
N ILE A 66 8.78 -16.51 -1.02
CA ILE A 66 7.34 -16.28 -0.88
C ILE A 66 6.96 -15.62 0.44
N VAL A 67 7.62 -15.98 1.55
CA VAL A 67 7.25 -15.50 2.88
C VAL A 67 7.40 -13.99 3.00
N LYS A 68 8.50 -13.42 2.51
CA LYS A 68 8.76 -11.98 2.59
C LYS A 68 7.70 -11.14 1.88
N PRO A 69 7.38 -11.35 0.58
CA PRO A 69 6.34 -10.56 -0.08
C PRO A 69 4.93 -10.79 0.47
N VAL A 70 4.60 -12.02 0.89
CA VAL A 70 3.31 -12.30 1.54
C VAL A 70 3.20 -11.53 2.85
N ALA A 71 4.23 -11.55 3.64
CA ALA A 71 4.24 -10.89 4.93
C ALA A 71 4.20 -9.36 4.79
N ILE A 72 4.89 -8.77 3.80
CA ILE A 72 4.77 -7.34 3.46
C ILE A 72 3.34 -7.03 3.00
N TRP A 73 2.76 -7.85 2.12
CA TRP A 73 1.40 -7.69 1.63
C TRP A 73 0.36 -7.70 2.75
N LEU A 74 0.49 -8.62 3.70
CA LEU A 74 -0.39 -8.72 4.87
C LEU A 74 -0.24 -7.54 5.84
N SER A 75 0.96 -6.96 5.93
CA SER A 75 1.27 -5.87 6.86
C SER A 75 1.13 -4.48 6.25
N THR A 76 0.77 -4.37 4.96
CA THR A 76 0.58 -3.07 4.29
C THR A 76 -0.89 -2.70 4.33
N GLU A 77 -1.17 -1.51 4.86
CA GLU A 77 -2.50 -0.91 4.90
C GLU A 77 -2.43 0.56 4.47
N TYR A 78 -3.44 0.98 3.71
CA TYR A 78 -3.63 2.36 3.27
C TYR A 78 -4.94 2.85 3.87
N VAL A 79 -4.88 3.87 4.70
CA VAL A 79 -6.04 4.43 5.39
C VAL A 79 -6.20 5.89 4.99
N PHE A 80 -7.37 6.21 4.48
CA PHE A 80 -7.76 7.56 4.12
C PHE A 80 -8.74 8.06 5.16
N THR A 81 -8.39 9.15 5.81
CA THR A 81 -9.22 9.78 6.83
C THR A 81 -9.67 11.16 6.38
N THR A 82 -10.54 11.78 7.14
CA THR A 82 -11.00 13.15 6.89
C THR A 82 -9.90 14.20 7.05
N GLU A 83 -8.74 13.86 7.67
CA GLU A 83 -7.66 14.80 7.96
C GLU A 83 -6.33 14.45 7.29
N ARG A 84 -6.06 13.17 7.04
CA ARG A 84 -4.77 12.70 6.49
C ARG A 84 -4.88 11.40 5.71
N VAL A 85 -3.90 11.18 4.85
CA VAL A 85 -3.64 9.89 4.19
C VAL A 85 -2.55 9.18 4.97
N ILE A 86 -2.85 7.99 5.46
CA ILE A 86 -1.98 7.19 6.31
C ILE A 86 -1.53 5.96 5.52
N THR A 87 -0.23 5.78 5.39
CA THR A 87 0.35 4.57 4.82
C THR A 87 1.13 3.84 5.90
N ARG A 88 0.84 2.58 6.10
CA ARG A 88 1.57 1.72 7.04
C ARG A 88 2.04 0.47 6.32
N SER A 89 3.31 0.15 6.47
CA SER A 89 3.90 -1.06 5.90
C SER A 89 5.02 -1.59 6.78
N GLY A 90 5.29 -2.89 6.67
CA GLY A 90 6.40 -3.55 7.33
C GLY A 90 6.01 -4.39 8.55
N ILE A 91 6.71 -5.50 8.74
CA ILE A 91 6.46 -6.51 9.78
C ILE A 91 7.32 -6.22 11.00
N ILE A 92 8.63 -6.13 10.80
CA ILE A 92 9.64 -5.92 11.86
C ILE A 92 9.95 -4.44 12.00
N ALA A 93 10.35 -3.81 10.91
CA ALA A 93 10.51 -2.36 10.83
C ALA A 93 9.23 -1.75 10.25
N LYS A 94 8.43 -1.14 11.09
CA LYS A 94 7.20 -0.45 10.65
C LYS A 94 7.57 0.90 10.03
N LYS A 95 7.25 1.08 8.75
CA LYS A 95 7.34 2.37 8.07
C LYS A 95 5.94 2.94 7.96
N GLY A 96 5.77 4.19 8.39
CA GLY A 96 4.52 4.91 8.28
C GLY A 96 4.75 6.29 7.70
N ILE A 97 3.90 6.71 6.78
CA ILE A 97 3.88 8.05 6.23
C ILE A 97 2.47 8.57 6.40
N ASP A 98 2.36 9.75 7.00
CA ASP A 98 1.09 10.45 7.23
C ASP A 98 1.15 11.78 6.48
N ILE A 99 0.33 11.94 5.44
CA ILE A 99 0.21 13.18 4.68
C ILE A 99 -1.12 13.85 5.04
N PRO A 100 -1.10 15.05 5.65
CA PRO A 100 -2.31 15.83 5.84
C PRO A 100 -3.00 16.11 4.49
N VAL A 101 -4.31 15.93 4.42
CA VAL A 101 -5.11 16.15 3.20
C VAL A 101 -4.91 17.59 2.68
N SER A 102 -4.77 18.55 3.60
CA SER A 102 -4.47 19.96 3.27
C SER A 102 -3.14 20.22 2.59
N LYS A 103 -2.19 19.28 2.68
CA LYS A 103 -0.88 19.38 2.02
C LYS A 103 -0.81 18.64 0.70
N VAL A 104 -1.87 17.94 0.29
CA VAL A 104 -1.94 17.24 -0.99
C VAL A 104 -1.99 18.29 -2.11
N VAL A 105 -1.03 18.24 -3.02
CA VAL A 105 -0.93 19.13 -4.17
C VAL A 105 -1.46 18.46 -5.43
N ASN A 106 -1.11 17.19 -5.63
CA ASN A 106 -1.50 16.45 -6.81
C ASN A 106 -1.67 14.96 -6.50
N VAL A 107 -2.65 14.34 -7.16
CA VAL A 107 -2.87 12.89 -7.08
C VAL A 107 -2.90 12.34 -8.50
N SER A 108 -1.86 11.66 -8.87
CA SER A 108 -1.74 11.00 -10.17
C SER A 108 -1.90 9.48 -10.04
N PHE A 109 -2.44 8.85 -11.07
CA PHE A 109 -2.55 7.39 -11.12
C PHE A 109 -2.00 6.84 -12.43
N LYS A 110 -1.52 5.60 -12.39
CA LYS A 110 -1.06 4.85 -13.54
C LYS A 110 -1.75 3.48 -13.58
N ILE A 111 -2.43 3.21 -14.67
CA ILE A 111 -3.10 1.93 -14.90
C ILE A 111 -2.47 1.27 -16.13
N SER A 112 -1.91 0.08 -15.95
CA SER A 112 -1.41 -0.73 -17.06
C SER A 112 -2.57 -1.42 -17.80
N ILE A 113 -2.30 -2.02 -18.97
CA ILE A 113 -3.31 -2.78 -19.72
C ILE A 113 -3.89 -3.91 -18.85
N LEU A 114 -3.05 -4.69 -18.17
CA LEU A 114 -3.48 -5.72 -17.22
C LEU A 114 -4.18 -5.12 -16.00
N GLY A 115 -3.73 -3.95 -15.56
CA GLY A 115 -4.36 -3.20 -14.48
C GLY A 115 -5.79 -2.79 -14.82
N ARG A 116 -6.05 -2.46 -16.08
CA ARG A 116 -7.39 -2.12 -16.57
C ARG A 116 -8.33 -3.33 -16.57
N MET A 117 -7.80 -4.50 -16.95
CA MET A 117 -8.58 -5.76 -16.95
C MET A 117 -8.89 -6.25 -15.53
N LEU A 118 -7.97 -6.09 -14.60
CA LEU A 118 -8.06 -6.59 -13.23
C LEU A 118 -8.42 -5.50 -12.20
N ASN A 119 -8.75 -4.30 -12.68
CA ASN A 119 -9.15 -3.14 -11.88
C ASN A 119 -8.15 -2.75 -10.78
N TYR A 120 -6.84 -2.68 -11.11
CA TYR A 120 -5.80 -2.20 -10.21
C TYR A 120 -4.87 -1.20 -10.91
N GLY A 121 -4.15 -0.42 -10.13
CA GLY A 121 -3.12 0.51 -10.60
C GLY A 121 -2.26 1.04 -9.48
N ASP A 122 -1.40 1.97 -9.81
CA ASP A 122 -0.54 2.66 -8.86
C ASP A 122 -1.04 4.11 -8.70
N ILE A 123 -0.94 4.65 -7.50
CA ILE A 123 -1.24 6.04 -7.19
C ILE A 123 0.02 6.70 -6.65
N LYS A 124 0.27 7.92 -7.09
CA LYS A 124 1.26 8.83 -6.52
C LYS A 124 0.52 10.03 -5.94
N ILE A 125 0.73 10.29 -4.66
CA ILE A 125 0.22 11.46 -3.95
C ILE A 125 1.41 12.38 -3.70
N GLU A 126 1.37 13.57 -4.28
CA GLU A 126 2.38 14.60 -4.13
C GLU A 126 1.94 15.59 -3.06
N SER A 127 2.82 15.88 -2.10
CA SER A 127 2.52 16.81 -1.02
C SER A 127 3.44 18.05 -1.08
N ALA A 128 2.97 19.15 -0.51
CA ALA A 128 3.73 20.41 -0.43
C ALA A 128 4.89 20.38 0.60
N GLY A 129 5.37 19.20 0.99
CA GLY A 129 6.51 19.02 1.89
C GLY A 129 7.85 19.06 1.16
N GLU A 130 8.92 19.43 1.86
CA GLU A 130 10.29 19.28 1.37
C GLU A 130 10.89 17.96 1.87
N GLY A 131 11.55 17.22 0.96
CA GLY A 131 12.27 15.98 1.26
C GLY A 131 11.74 14.72 0.56
N ASP A 132 12.49 13.64 0.66
CA ASP A 132 12.20 12.35 0.00
C ASP A 132 10.90 11.68 0.47
N ASP A 133 10.37 12.06 1.64
CA ASP A 133 9.11 11.55 2.19
C ASP A 133 7.89 12.45 1.85
N SER A 134 8.06 13.47 0.99
CA SER A 134 6.96 14.35 0.57
C SER A 134 5.98 13.66 -0.37
N ASP A 135 6.43 12.68 -1.14
CA ASP A 135 5.62 11.94 -2.09
C ASP A 135 5.33 10.53 -1.58
N VAL A 136 4.06 10.11 -1.66
CA VAL A 136 3.66 8.75 -1.34
C VAL A 136 3.31 7.97 -2.60
N TYR A 137 4.00 6.86 -2.78
CA TYR A 137 3.72 5.90 -3.83
C TYR A 137 2.94 4.72 -3.27
N ILE A 138 1.75 4.50 -3.78
CA ILE A 138 0.87 3.41 -3.41
C ILE A 138 0.77 2.46 -4.60
N HIS A 139 1.33 1.26 -4.46
CA HIS A 139 1.39 0.29 -5.55
C HIS A 139 0.27 -0.73 -5.48
N SER A 140 -0.18 -1.15 -6.66
CA SER A 140 -1.18 -2.23 -6.81
C SER A 140 -2.44 -2.02 -5.97
N ILE A 141 -3.02 -0.82 -6.01
CA ILE A 141 -4.25 -0.48 -5.31
C ILE A 141 -5.47 -0.83 -6.17
N PRO A 142 -6.54 -1.39 -5.60
CA PRO A 142 -7.78 -1.61 -6.35
C PRO A 142 -8.46 -0.27 -6.67
N ASN A 143 -9.05 -0.17 -7.86
CA ASN A 143 -9.81 0.97 -8.34
C ASN A 143 -9.15 2.36 -8.13
N PRO A 144 -7.97 2.62 -8.71
CA PRO A 144 -7.19 3.83 -8.43
C PRO A 144 -7.92 5.12 -8.77
N GLN A 145 -8.82 5.11 -9.76
CA GLN A 145 -9.63 6.27 -10.13
C GLN A 145 -10.65 6.66 -9.04
N ALA A 146 -11.22 5.66 -8.35
CA ALA A 146 -12.14 5.93 -7.24
C ALA A 146 -11.38 6.52 -6.05
N VAL A 147 -10.18 6.00 -5.78
CA VAL A 147 -9.32 6.51 -4.71
C VAL A 147 -8.89 7.95 -5.00
N GLN A 148 -8.49 8.25 -6.23
CA GLN A 148 -8.15 9.63 -6.62
C GLN A 148 -9.31 10.59 -6.38
N ARG A 149 -10.53 10.21 -6.82
CA ARG A 149 -11.73 11.04 -6.61
C ARG A 149 -12.01 11.27 -5.12
N GLU A 150 -11.84 10.25 -4.30
CA GLU A 150 -12.07 10.36 -2.86
C GLU A 150 -11.04 11.28 -2.19
N VAL A 151 -9.77 11.20 -2.56
CA VAL A 151 -8.73 12.10 -2.05
C VAL A 151 -9.03 13.56 -2.41
N TYR A 152 -9.45 13.86 -3.64
CA TYR A 152 -9.83 15.21 -4.01
C TYR A 152 -11.08 15.69 -3.27
N LYS A 153 -12.08 14.83 -3.09
CA LYS A 153 -13.26 15.16 -2.30
C LYS A 153 -12.90 15.51 -0.85
N LEU A 154 -12.03 14.71 -0.22
CA LEU A 154 -11.54 14.98 1.14
C LEU A 154 -10.78 16.31 1.22
N HIS A 155 -9.98 16.64 0.19
CA HIS A 155 -9.27 17.91 0.10
C HIS A 155 -10.24 19.09 0.03
N ASP A 156 -11.24 19.03 -0.84
CA ASP A 156 -12.26 20.07 -0.99
C ASP A 156 -13.08 20.27 0.31
N GLU A 157 -13.43 19.16 0.98
CA GLU A 157 -14.14 19.20 2.26
C GLU A 157 -13.29 19.81 3.39
N ASP A 158 -11.99 19.50 3.44
CA ASP A 158 -11.07 20.09 4.42
C ASP A 158 -10.90 21.59 4.19
N ASP A 159 -10.76 22.02 2.95
CA ASP A 159 -10.68 23.43 2.57
C ASP A 159 -11.96 24.18 2.94
N ALA A 160 -13.13 23.58 2.72
CA ALA A 160 -14.40 24.16 3.12
C ALA A 160 -14.52 24.30 4.65
N ARG A 161 -14.08 23.29 5.42
CA ARG A 161 -14.03 23.34 6.88
C ARG A 161 -13.12 24.45 7.38
N ARG A 162 -11.94 24.62 6.79
CA ARG A 162 -10.96 25.67 7.14
C ARG A 162 -11.50 27.06 6.89
N ARG A 163 -12.15 27.28 5.75
CA ARG A 163 -12.77 28.57 5.40
C ARG A 163 -13.87 28.93 6.39
N ARG A 164 -14.73 27.99 6.78
CA ARG A 164 -15.77 28.22 7.80
C ARG A 164 -15.18 28.61 9.15
N ARG A 165 -14.18 27.86 9.65
CA ARG A 165 -13.50 28.18 10.91
C ARG A 165 -12.84 29.56 10.89
N ALA A 166 -12.23 29.95 9.76
CA ALA A 166 -11.64 31.26 9.59
C ALA A 166 -12.69 32.38 9.66
N TYR A 167 -13.85 32.16 9.00
CA TYR A 167 -14.95 33.12 9.01
C TYR A 167 -15.56 33.30 10.39
N ASP A 168 -15.82 32.20 11.11
CA ASP A 168 -16.37 32.22 12.45
C ASP A 168 -15.42 32.92 13.45
N GLY A 169 -14.11 32.66 13.35
CA GLY A 169 -13.10 33.30 14.18
C GLY A 169 -12.90 34.81 13.89
N MET A 170 -13.24 35.30 12.68
CA MET A 170 -13.27 36.75 12.40
C MET A 170 -14.50 37.40 13.07
N LYS A 171 -15.65 36.75 12.95
CA LYS A 171 -16.89 37.26 13.53
C LYS A 171 -16.85 37.38 15.05
N ASP A 172 -16.17 36.45 15.73
CA ASP A 172 -16.01 36.50 17.20
C ASP A 172 -15.04 37.60 17.68
N ARG A 173 -14.19 38.15 16.80
CA ARG A 173 -13.28 39.26 17.12
C ARG A 173 -13.93 40.66 16.96
N ASP A 174 -14.98 40.72 16.16
CA ASP A 174 -15.68 41.97 15.86
C ASP A 174 -16.88 42.21 16.83
N ASN A 175 -17.15 41.25 17.74
CA ASN A 175 -18.14 41.36 18.81
C ASN A 175 -17.48 41.52 20.19
#